data_b36e54b1286719e08e6d6572e2dc0c02
#
_entry.id   b36e54b1286719e08e6d6572e2dc0c02
#
_cell.length_a   1.000
_cell.length_b   1.000
_cell.length_c   1.000
_cell.angle_alpha   90.00
_cell.angle_beta   90.00
_cell.angle_gamma   90.00
#
_symmetry.space_group_name_H-M   'P 1'
#
loop_
_entity.id
_entity.type
_entity.pdbx_description
1 polymer ?
#
loop_
_entity_poly.entity_id
_entity_poly.type
_entity_poly.pdbx_seq_one_letter_code
_entity_poly.pdbx_strand_id
1 'polypeptide(L)'
;MVAALVTTAACGGGGGSKDGGGEGKGAGFNAGIGKVVGASEKKGGELKFIGTQDADSWDPQRGYYGFMWDFARYYTRTLITSKPAAGGESTTLVPDMATDTGKVSDDKKTYTFTLRPGLTWEDGQPLTARHIKYGIERTWATDKISGGPTWLMQVLDPDKTYKGPYKDESKDKLGLKAIETPDDKTIVFKLPKANGDFLQMLAMPAAAPVRPDKDTAERYGQKPFSSGPYKFVSYSPNKGLELVRNDKWNKDSDSIRKALPDKISVTLITNADDMDNRLIKGDYDLDINATGMGSAGRQKALKEHKANVDNPQTGFIRYAAFPKTVAPFDNEHCRKAVIYGADHTSLQTARGGPQAGGDIGISMLPPAVKGFDPGYDPYNMKQGKPDVAKAKEELKACGKPEGFKTTIAVRNNKMQEVATAESLQASLKAIGIDAQIDKYDGAQSTGIIGSPENVKAKGYGIIIMGWGSDFPSGQGFLQPIADGRFIQQSGNQNYPELNDPAVNKTFDEAIAETDVEKAGKLYQEANKKVMDGAWYLPFTYEKNIIWRSSRLTNVYTADIYNGRYDYASLGVK
;
A
#
# COMPACT_ATOMS: atom_id res chain seq x y z
N MET A 1 28.37 11.12 64.43
CA MET A 1 28.66 12.54 64.70
C MET A 1 28.48 13.31 63.42
N VAL A 2 27.60 14.27 63.52
CA VAL A 2 27.46 15.57 62.84
C VAL A 2 27.09 15.48 61.36
N ALA A 3 25.87 15.61 60.95
CA ALA A 3 24.87 16.70 60.97
C ALA A 3 25.09 17.76 59.89
N ALA A 4 24.16 17.77 58.94
CA ALA A 4 23.33 18.89 58.49
C ALA A 4 24.06 20.00 57.71
N LEU A 5 23.51 20.58 56.69
CA LEU A 5 22.28 21.42 56.64
C LEU A 5 21.86 21.77 55.20
N VAL A 6 20.58 21.81 55.04
CA VAL A 6 19.76 22.35 53.95
C VAL A 6 19.90 23.87 53.87
N THR A 7 19.83 24.46 52.69
CA THR A 7 19.24 25.79 52.51
C THR A 7 18.45 25.87 51.21
N THR A 8 17.17 26.05 51.42
CA THR A 8 16.15 26.54 50.46
C THR A 8 16.29 28.05 50.28
N ALA A 9 16.08 28.52 49.07
CA ALA A 9 15.65 29.89 48.85
C ALA A 9 14.54 29.93 47.80
N ALA A 10 13.34 30.22 48.26
CA ALA A 10 12.18 30.61 47.48
C ALA A 10 12.08 32.15 47.47
N CYS A 11 11.68 32.70 46.33
CA CYS A 11 10.97 33.98 46.17
C CYS A 11 10.39 33.91 44.77
N GLY A 12 9.10 33.93 44.46
CA GLY A 12 8.01 34.75 45.03
C GLY A 12 7.69 35.84 44.02
N GLY A 13 6.55 35.72 43.35
CA GLY A 13 6.06 36.75 42.46
C GLY A 13 4.80 36.27 41.71
N GLY A 14 3.64 36.45 42.30
CA GLY A 14 2.35 36.09 41.72
C GLY A 14 1.89 37.11 40.66
N GLY A 15 1.09 36.64 39.76
CA GLY A 15 0.32 37.39 38.80
C GLY A 15 -0.78 36.51 38.25
N GLY A 16 -1.93 36.53 38.89
CA GLY A 16 -3.12 35.86 38.38
C GLY A 16 -3.62 36.53 37.10
N SER A 17 -3.96 35.74 36.12
CA SER A 17 -4.82 36.14 35.03
C SER A 17 -5.82 35.03 34.75
N LYS A 18 -7.05 35.52 34.70
CA LYS A 18 -8.32 34.81 34.62
C LYS A 18 -8.44 33.91 33.39
N ASP A 19 -9.22 32.89 33.57
CA ASP A 19 -9.81 32.04 32.56
C ASP A 19 -10.32 32.82 31.34
N GLY A 20 -9.76 32.50 30.19
CA GLY A 20 -10.28 32.82 28.86
C GLY A 20 -10.34 31.54 28.08
N GLY A 21 -11.53 31.19 27.56
CA GLY A 21 -11.89 29.99 26.89
C GLY A 21 -10.83 29.44 25.94
N GLY A 22 -10.48 28.18 26.14
CA GLY A 22 -9.51 27.46 25.33
C GLY A 22 -10.03 27.24 23.93
N GLU A 23 -9.67 28.11 22.98
CA GLU A 23 -9.54 27.72 21.58
C GLU A 23 -8.44 26.67 21.55
N GLY A 24 -8.84 25.43 21.15
CA GLY A 24 -7.92 24.31 21.05
C GLY A 24 -6.74 24.69 20.16
N LYS A 25 -5.53 24.73 20.75
CA LYS A 25 -4.29 24.89 19.98
C LYS A 25 -4.30 23.84 18.88
N GLY A 26 -4.43 24.28 17.64
CA GLY A 26 -4.45 23.42 16.46
C GLY A 26 -3.27 22.45 16.49
N ALA A 27 -3.51 21.20 16.16
CA ALA A 27 -2.46 20.19 16.09
C ALA A 27 -1.33 20.70 15.16
N GLY A 28 -0.07 20.47 15.54
CA GLY A 28 1.09 20.94 14.78
C GLY A 28 1.33 20.15 13.47
N PHE A 29 2.38 20.52 12.75
CA PHE A 29 2.91 19.74 11.62
C PHE A 29 3.20 18.30 12.04
N ASN A 30 2.83 17.32 11.21
CA ASN A 30 2.98 15.89 11.47
C ASN A 30 2.20 15.38 12.70
N ALA A 31 1.19 16.12 13.14
CA ALA A 31 0.45 15.71 14.35
C ALA A 31 -0.37 14.43 14.14
N GLY A 32 -0.75 14.10 12.90
CA GLY A 32 -1.45 12.86 12.58
C GLY A 32 -0.54 11.63 12.43
N ILE A 33 0.80 11.82 12.49
CA ILE A 33 1.74 10.71 12.42
C ILE A 33 1.96 10.15 13.84
N GLY A 34 1.68 8.85 14.02
CA GLY A 34 1.93 8.13 15.28
C GLY A 34 0.96 8.44 16.44
N LYS A 35 -0.02 9.35 16.27
CA LYS A 35 -1.03 9.64 17.29
C LYS A 35 -2.34 10.17 16.69
N VAL A 36 -3.42 10.05 17.45
CA VAL A 36 -4.75 10.52 17.08
C VAL A 36 -4.87 12.03 17.29
N VAL A 37 -5.29 12.76 16.27
CA VAL A 37 -5.61 14.19 16.34
C VAL A 37 -7.12 14.38 16.48
N GLY A 38 -7.54 15.19 17.45
CA GLY A 38 -8.94 15.55 17.63
C GLY A 38 -9.82 14.36 17.98
N ALA A 39 -9.41 13.52 18.95
CA ALA A 39 -10.22 12.38 19.39
C ALA A 39 -11.64 12.81 19.78
N SER A 40 -12.67 12.14 19.23
CA SER A 40 -14.08 12.48 19.42
C SER A 40 -14.98 11.28 19.17
N GLU A 41 -16.10 11.21 19.90
CA GLU A 41 -17.20 10.27 19.65
C GLU A 41 -18.42 10.98 19.04
N LYS A 42 -18.28 12.27 18.69
CA LYS A 42 -19.36 13.05 18.08
C LYS A 42 -19.79 12.43 16.76
N LYS A 43 -21.07 12.17 16.63
CA LYS A 43 -21.72 11.71 15.40
C LYS A 43 -22.37 12.87 14.67
N GLY A 44 -22.52 12.72 13.36
CA GLY A 44 -23.22 13.66 12.52
C GLY A 44 -22.34 14.31 11.47
N GLY A 45 -22.98 15.07 10.59
CA GLY A 45 -22.34 15.82 9.53
C GLY A 45 -21.92 15.00 8.32
N GLU A 46 -21.32 15.68 7.36
CA GLU A 46 -20.84 15.11 6.09
C GLU A 46 -19.33 15.16 6.02
N LEU A 47 -18.70 13.99 5.78
CA LEU A 47 -17.29 13.84 5.45
C LEU A 47 -17.10 13.93 3.93
N LYS A 48 -16.32 14.91 3.48
CA LYS A 48 -16.16 15.27 2.07
C LYS A 48 -14.78 14.93 1.55
N PHE A 49 -14.69 13.93 0.72
CA PHE A 49 -13.47 13.61 -0.04
C PHE A 49 -13.47 14.29 -1.41
N ILE A 50 -12.29 14.64 -1.88
CA ILE A 50 -12.02 15.04 -3.26
C ILE A 50 -10.89 14.16 -3.81
N GLY A 51 -10.82 13.94 -5.10
CA GLY A 51 -9.74 13.18 -5.73
C GLY A 51 -9.58 13.50 -7.21
N THR A 52 -8.47 13.06 -7.78
CA THR A 52 -8.17 13.23 -9.21
C THR A 52 -8.24 11.93 -9.98
N GLN A 53 -8.47 10.81 -9.30
CA GLN A 53 -8.53 9.48 -9.89
C GLN A 53 -9.66 8.69 -9.25
N ASP A 54 -10.49 8.05 -10.09
CA ASP A 54 -11.49 7.07 -9.62
C ASP A 54 -10.81 5.76 -9.21
N ALA A 55 -11.51 4.94 -8.42
CA ALA A 55 -11.11 3.56 -8.24
C ALA A 55 -11.27 2.80 -9.58
N ASP A 56 -10.38 1.83 -9.80
CA ASP A 56 -10.52 0.88 -10.89
C ASP A 56 -11.80 0.05 -10.76
N SER A 57 -12.24 -0.17 -9.54
CA SER A 57 -13.55 -0.72 -9.17
C SER A 57 -13.85 -0.48 -7.69
N TRP A 58 -15.13 -0.32 -7.33
CA TRP A 58 -15.60 -0.36 -5.93
C TRP A 58 -16.03 -1.77 -5.50
N ASP A 59 -15.95 -2.76 -6.39
CA ASP A 59 -16.13 -4.18 -6.05
C ASP A 59 -14.94 -4.66 -5.20
N PRO A 60 -15.16 -5.15 -3.95
CA PRO A 60 -14.08 -5.57 -3.07
C PRO A 60 -13.16 -6.65 -3.65
N GLN A 61 -13.67 -7.53 -4.50
CA GLN A 61 -12.89 -8.60 -5.12
C GLN A 61 -12.10 -8.14 -6.36
N ARG A 62 -12.43 -6.97 -6.92
CA ARG A 62 -11.81 -6.45 -8.14
C ARG A 62 -10.93 -5.24 -7.91
N GLY A 63 -11.31 -4.33 -7.00
CA GLY A 63 -10.56 -3.10 -6.75
C GLY A 63 -9.13 -3.36 -6.27
N TYR A 64 -8.14 -2.70 -6.88
CA TYR A 64 -6.72 -2.92 -6.59
C TYR A 64 -5.94 -1.61 -6.34
N TYR A 65 -6.60 -0.64 -5.72
CA TYR A 65 -5.94 0.58 -5.23
C TYR A 65 -6.00 0.66 -3.70
N GLY A 66 -4.87 0.99 -3.06
CA GLY A 66 -4.79 1.07 -1.60
C GLY A 66 -5.77 2.06 -0.96
N PHE A 67 -6.13 3.16 -1.65
CA PHE A 67 -7.15 4.08 -1.16
C PHE A 67 -8.56 3.48 -1.23
N MET A 68 -8.83 2.65 -2.24
CA MET A 68 -10.09 1.92 -2.35
C MET A 68 -10.21 0.88 -1.24
N TRP A 69 -9.13 0.18 -0.89
CA TRP A 69 -9.14 -0.80 0.19
C TRP A 69 -9.42 -0.18 1.56
N ASP A 70 -8.85 0.99 1.84
CA ASP A 70 -9.15 1.73 3.06
C ASP A 70 -10.62 2.22 3.06
N PHE A 71 -11.08 2.81 1.95
CA PHE A 71 -12.45 3.30 1.77
C PHE A 71 -13.49 2.16 1.82
N ALA A 72 -13.16 0.97 1.32
CA ALA A 72 -14.08 -0.19 1.32
C ALA A 72 -14.56 -0.57 2.73
N ARG A 73 -13.80 -0.25 3.76
CA ARG A 73 -14.16 -0.49 5.17
C ARG A 73 -15.41 0.28 5.62
N TYR A 74 -15.87 1.24 4.86
CA TYR A 74 -17.15 1.89 5.10
C TYR A 74 -18.35 0.99 4.75
N TYR A 75 -18.25 0.18 3.68
CA TYR A 75 -19.38 -0.57 3.17
C TYR A 75 -19.19 -2.10 3.18
N THR A 76 -17.98 -2.58 3.52
CA THR A 76 -17.73 -4.01 3.64
C THR A 76 -16.90 -4.35 4.87
N ARG A 77 -16.95 -5.62 5.27
CA ARG A 77 -16.25 -6.17 6.43
C ARG A 77 -15.56 -7.47 6.02
N THR A 78 -14.56 -7.88 6.80
CA THR A 78 -13.82 -9.13 6.60
C THR A 78 -13.86 -9.96 7.88
N LEU A 79 -13.38 -11.20 7.88
CA LEU A 79 -13.31 -12.04 9.09
C LEU A 79 -12.47 -11.37 10.18
N ILE A 80 -11.31 -10.88 9.78
CA ILE A 80 -10.34 -10.13 10.57
C ILE A 80 -9.96 -8.87 9.82
N THR A 81 -9.49 -7.87 10.50
CA THR A 81 -9.09 -6.58 9.91
C THR A 81 -7.90 -6.00 10.67
N SER A 82 -7.39 -4.88 10.21
CA SER A 82 -6.32 -4.15 10.88
C SER A 82 -6.82 -3.38 12.09
N LYS A 83 -6.00 -3.34 13.14
CA LYS A 83 -6.27 -2.56 14.36
C LYS A 83 -6.44 -1.07 14.00
N PRO A 84 -7.53 -0.40 14.44
CA PRO A 84 -7.69 1.04 14.24
C PRO A 84 -6.75 1.82 15.17
N ALA A 85 -5.49 1.94 14.76
CA ALA A 85 -4.42 2.56 15.54
C ALA A 85 -3.46 3.34 14.63
N ALA A 86 -2.78 4.34 15.22
CA ALA A 86 -1.81 5.15 14.48
C ALA A 86 -0.50 4.41 14.23
N GLY A 87 0.13 4.70 13.09
CA GLY A 87 1.44 4.17 12.73
C GLY A 87 1.51 2.65 12.66
N GLY A 88 2.62 2.07 13.12
CA GLY A 88 2.91 0.63 13.01
C GLY A 88 1.94 -0.29 13.76
N GLU A 89 1.27 0.18 14.82
CA GLU A 89 0.27 -0.63 15.50
C GLU A 89 -0.91 -1.01 14.60
N SER A 90 -1.18 -0.24 13.55
CA SER A 90 -2.21 -0.53 12.56
C SER A 90 -1.97 -1.82 11.78
N THR A 91 -0.75 -2.35 11.74
CA THR A 91 -0.42 -3.60 11.06
C THR A 91 -0.85 -4.85 11.85
N THR A 92 -1.25 -4.68 13.11
CA THR A 92 -1.76 -5.76 13.94
C THR A 92 -3.15 -6.19 13.48
N LEU A 93 -3.35 -7.48 13.24
CA LEU A 93 -4.66 -8.03 12.89
C LEU A 93 -5.52 -8.25 14.14
N VAL A 94 -6.79 -7.91 14.03
CA VAL A 94 -7.81 -8.04 15.08
C VAL A 94 -9.09 -8.65 14.51
N PRO A 95 -9.92 -9.30 15.36
CA PRO A 95 -11.21 -9.83 14.91
C PRO A 95 -12.15 -8.72 14.41
N ASP A 96 -12.83 -8.95 13.27
CA ASP A 96 -13.91 -8.09 12.75
C ASP A 96 -15.25 -8.84 12.76
N MET A 97 -15.60 -9.55 11.70
CA MET A 97 -16.80 -10.40 11.70
C MET A 97 -16.61 -11.71 12.48
N ALA A 98 -15.37 -12.17 12.63
CA ALA A 98 -15.07 -13.34 13.46
C ALA A 98 -14.99 -12.98 14.95
N THR A 99 -15.16 -13.98 15.82
CA THR A 99 -15.05 -13.84 17.27
C THR A 99 -13.61 -13.71 17.75
N ASP A 100 -12.67 -14.24 16.98
CA ASP A 100 -11.22 -14.24 17.23
C ASP A 100 -10.43 -14.16 15.91
N THR A 101 -9.11 -14.23 15.97
CA THR A 101 -8.23 -14.19 14.79
C THR A 101 -8.07 -15.54 14.10
N GLY A 102 -8.91 -16.52 14.45
CA GLY A 102 -8.92 -17.87 13.88
C GLY A 102 -8.16 -18.89 14.72
N LYS A 103 -8.71 -20.09 14.80
CA LYS A 103 -8.02 -21.26 15.36
C LYS A 103 -7.20 -21.92 14.28
N VAL A 104 -5.90 -22.08 14.52
CA VAL A 104 -4.93 -22.61 13.56
C VAL A 104 -4.50 -24.01 13.99
N SER A 105 -4.50 -24.97 13.07
CA SER A 105 -3.98 -26.32 13.33
C SER A 105 -2.45 -26.32 13.57
N ASP A 106 -1.92 -27.36 14.19
CA ASP A 106 -0.49 -27.48 14.50
C ASP A 106 0.39 -27.44 13.24
N ASP A 107 -0.09 -28.02 12.13
CA ASP A 107 0.60 -28.01 10.83
C ASP A 107 0.45 -26.68 10.06
N LYS A 108 -0.24 -25.71 10.65
CA LYS A 108 -0.47 -24.37 10.09
C LYS A 108 -1.20 -24.34 8.73
N LYS A 109 -1.98 -25.38 8.43
CA LYS A 109 -2.70 -25.51 7.16
C LYS A 109 -4.20 -25.36 7.28
N THR A 110 -4.77 -25.52 8.48
CA THR A 110 -6.21 -25.39 8.71
C THR A 110 -6.49 -24.19 9.60
N TYR A 111 -7.36 -23.29 9.14
CA TYR A 111 -7.78 -22.10 9.86
C TYR A 111 -9.31 -22.14 10.02
N THR A 112 -9.79 -22.09 11.26
CA THR A 112 -11.23 -22.13 11.58
C THR A 112 -11.64 -20.84 12.25
N PHE A 113 -12.70 -20.21 11.71
CA PHE A 113 -13.29 -18.99 12.27
C PHE A 113 -14.75 -19.22 12.62
N THR A 114 -15.18 -18.58 13.71
CA THR A 114 -16.58 -18.52 14.13
C THR A 114 -17.09 -17.08 13.99
N LEU A 115 -18.22 -16.89 13.33
CA LEU A 115 -18.80 -15.57 13.12
C LEU A 115 -19.47 -15.04 14.39
N ARG A 116 -19.36 -13.72 14.61
CA ARG A 116 -20.08 -13.02 15.66
C ARG A 116 -21.59 -13.12 15.45
N PRO A 117 -22.40 -13.11 16.51
CA PRO A 117 -23.85 -12.97 16.38
C PRO A 117 -24.23 -11.59 15.86
N GLY A 118 -25.41 -11.50 15.21
CA GLY A 118 -26.01 -10.23 14.82
C GLY A 118 -25.38 -9.56 13.59
N LEU A 119 -24.63 -10.29 12.77
CA LEU A 119 -24.14 -9.81 11.47
C LEU A 119 -25.30 -9.73 10.48
N THR A 120 -25.48 -8.57 9.86
CA THR A 120 -26.58 -8.29 8.93
C THR A 120 -26.11 -7.57 7.67
N TRP A 121 -26.84 -7.76 6.58
CA TRP A 121 -26.76 -6.97 5.37
C TRP A 121 -27.57 -5.67 5.49
N GLU A 122 -27.41 -4.76 4.53
CA GLU A 122 -28.10 -3.46 4.52
C GLU A 122 -29.64 -3.55 4.38
N ASP A 123 -30.18 -4.73 4.06
CA ASP A 123 -31.63 -5.02 4.06
C ASP A 123 -32.09 -5.69 5.37
N GLY A 124 -31.16 -5.92 6.33
CA GLY A 124 -31.43 -6.56 7.61
C GLY A 124 -31.39 -8.08 7.58
N GLN A 125 -31.17 -8.71 6.43
CA GLN A 125 -31.03 -10.17 6.35
C GLN A 125 -29.72 -10.62 7.01
N PRO A 126 -29.70 -11.84 7.61
CA PRO A 126 -28.50 -12.37 8.24
C PRO A 126 -27.33 -12.54 7.24
N LEU A 127 -26.12 -12.19 7.68
CA LEU A 127 -24.89 -12.53 6.98
C LEU A 127 -24.34 -13.84 7.53
N THR A 128 -23.99 -14.79 6.64
CA THR A 128 -23.52 -16.12 6.99
C THR A 128 -22.15 -16.45 6.43
N ALA A 129 -21.53 -17.51 6.93
CA ALA A 129 -20.25 -18.02 6.44
C ALA A 129 -20.26 -18.34 4.93
N ARG A 130 -21.39 -18.78 4.39
CA ARG A 130 -21.57 -19.04 2.95
C ARG A 130 -21.43 -17.79 2.10
N HIS A 131 -21.83 -16.63 2.59
CA HIS A 131 -21.67 -15.35 1.88
C HIS A 131 -20.19 -14.92 1.82
N ILE A 132 -19.39 -15.25 2.85
CA ILE A 132 -17.96 -15.00 2.85
C ILE A 132 -17.26 -15.92 1.85
N LYS A 133 -17.59 -17.22 1.90
CA LYS A 133 -17.06 -18.18 0.93
C LYS A 133 -17.37 -17.76 -0.49
N TYR A 134 -18.62 -17.42 -0.80
CA TYR A 134 -19.02 -16.95 -2.12
C TYR A 134 -18.24 -15.69 -2.57
N GLY A 135 -18.11 -14.69 -1.68
CA GLY A 135 -17.34 -13.49 -1.97
C GLY A 135 -15.89 -13.81 -2.34
N ILE A 136 -15.23 -14.68 -1.57
CA ILE A 136 -13.86 -15.12 -1.86
C ILE A 136 -13.81 -15.87 -3.20
N GLU A 137 -14.73 -16.79 -3.45
CA GLU A 137 -14.80 -17.59 -4.68
C GLU A 137 -14.98 -16.74 -5.96
N ARG A 138 -15.59 -15.54 -5.84
CA ARG A 138 -15.70 -14.59 -6.96
C ARG A 138 -14.33 -14.19 -7.53
N THR A 139 -13.26 -14.19 -6.73
CA THR A 139 -11.92 -13.84 -7.21
C THR A 139 -11.39 -14.78 -8.29
N TRP A 140 -11.90 -16.02 -8.37
CA TRP A 140 -11.56 -16.98 -9.46
C TRP A 140 -12.25 -16.68 -10.79
N ALA A 141 -13.28 -15.85 -10.79
CA ALA A 141 -14.01 -15.51 -12.02
C ALA A 141 -13.28 -14.43 -12.85
N THR A 142 -12.02 -14.65 -13.17
CA THR A 142 -11.11 -13.67 -13.79
C THR A 142 -11.54 -13.24 -15.20
N ASP A 143 -12.44 -13.97 -15.85
CA ASP A 143 -13.06 -13.59 -17.13
C ASP A 143 -14.19 -12.57 -16.97
N LYS A 144 -14.75 -12.42 -15.76
CA LYS A 144 -15.84 -11.49 -15.42
C LYS A 144 -15.35 -10.40 -14.45
N ILE A 145 -14.52 -10.76 -13.51
CA ILE A 145 -14.03 -9.91 -12.42
C ILE A 145 -12.49 -9.88 -12.49
N SER A 146 -11.96 -9.23 -13.53
CA SER A 146 -10.52 -9.15 -13.77
C SER A 146 -9.87 -7.95 -13.05
N GLY A 147 -8.59 -8.08 -12.70
CA GLY A 147 -7.75 -6.99 -12.19
C GLY A 147 -7.64 -6.93 -10.68
N GLY A 148 -8.35 -7.77 -9.92
CA GLY A 148 -8.24 -7.85 -8.47
C GLY A 148 -7.00 -8.61 -7.99
N PRO A 149 -6.73 -8.58 -6.66
CA PRO A 149 -5.61 -9.31 -6.07
C PRO A 149 -5.79 -10.83 -6.17
N THR A 150 -4.71 -11.54 -6.49
CA THR A 150 -4.74 -12.98 -6.76
C THR A 150 -4.22 -13.84 -5.59
N TRP A 151 -3.88 -13.23 -4.46
CA TRP A 151 -3.23 -13.90 -3.33
C TRP A 151 -4.00 -15.12 -2.81
N LEU A 152 -5.31 -14.98 -2.59
CA LEU A 152 -6.15 -16.08 -2.11
C LEU A 152 -6.21 -17.24 -3.10
N MET A 153 -6.23 -16.95 -4.41
CA MET A 153 -6.17 -17.99 -5.45
C MET A 153 -4.85 -18.76 -5.38
N GLN A 154 -3.72 -18.06 -5.24
CA GLN A 154 -2.39 -18.67 -5.19
C GLN A 154 -2.21 -19.60 -3.98
N VAL A 155 -2.83 -19.25 -2.84
CA VAL A 155 -2.66 -19.98 -1.59
C VAL A 155 -3.69 -21.09 -1.42
N LEU A 156 -4.93 -20.90 -1.88
CA LEU A 156 -6.02 -21.87 -1.68
C LEU A 156 -6.17 -22.85 -2.86
N ASP A 157 -5.79 -22.46 -4.07
CA ASP A 157 -5.92 -23.27 -5.29
C ASP A 157 -4.76 -23.01 -6.27
N PRO A 158 -3.49 -23.32 -5.87
CA PRO A 158 -2.30 -23.04 -6.68
C PRO A 158 -2.35 -23.72 -8.05
N ASP A 159 -3.05 -24.85 -8.17
CA ASP A 159 -3.24 -25.59 -9.42
C ASP A 159 -4.34 -24.99 -10.31
N LYS A 160 -5.04 -23.95 -9.85
CA LYS A 160 -6.11 -23.22 -10.58
C LYS A 160 -7.21 -24.14 -11.10
N THR A 161 -7.63 -25.09 -10.27
CA THR A 161 -8.62 -26.11 -10.62
C THR A 161 -10.04 -25.57 -10.61
N TYR A 162 -10.34 -24.63 -9.70
CA TYR A 162 -11.62 -23.95 -9.60
C TYR A 162 -11.72 -22.79 -10.64
N LYS A 163 -12.91 -22.55 -11.16
CA LYS A 163 -13.14 -21.55 -12.23
C LYS A 163 -14.08 -20.41 -11.82
N GLY A 164 -14.39 -20.33 -10.53
CA GLY A 164 -15.27 -19.31 -9.96
C GLY A 164 -16.76 -19.69 -10.01
N PRO A 165 -17.61 -18.99 -9.23
CA PRO A 165 -19.00 -19.36 -8.99
C PRO A 165 -19.87 -19.28 -10.24
N TYR A 166 -19.49 -18.47 -11.25
CA TYR A 166 -20.27 -18.34 -12.49
C TYR A 166 -20.12 -19.56 -13.45
N LYS A 167 -19.05 -20.34 -13.26
CA LYS A 167 -18.79 -21.58 -14.01
C LYS A 167 -18.96 -22.83 -13.15
N ASP A 168 -19.30 -22.66 -11.89
CA ASP A 168 -19.53 -23.75 -10.95
C ASP A 168 -20.89 -24.39 -11.22
N GLU A 169 -20.90 -25.69 -11.49
CA GLU A 169 -22.10 -26.47 -11.76
C GLU A 169 -22.77 -27.01 -10.49
N SER A 170 -22.12 -26.87 -9.32
CA SER A 170 -22.73 -27.25 -8.04
C SER A 170 -23.99 -26.41 -7.77
N LYS A 171 -24.96 -27.03 -7.08
CA LYS A 171 -26.28 -26.42 -6.80
C LYS A 171 -26.15 -25.08 -6.07
N ASP A 172 -25.18 -24.97 -5.18
CA ASP A 172 -25.01 -23.79 -4.32
C ASP A 172 -23.90 -22.83 -4.80
N LYS A 173 -23.23 -23.14 -5.91
CA LYS A 173 -22.13 -22.32 -6.49
C LYS A 173 -20.97 -22.08 -5.53
N LEU A 174 -20.70 -23.05 -4.63
CA LEU A 174 -19.68 -22.99 -3.59
C LEU A 174 -18.69 -24.18 -3.69
N GLY A 175 -18.16 -24.41 -4.90
CA GLY A 175 -17.40 -25.61 -5.23
C GLY A 175 -15.91 -25.58 -4.85
N LEU A 176 -15.35 -24.48 -4.36
CA LEU A 176 -13.94 -24.42 -3.93
C LEU A 176 -13.75 -25.28 -2.67
N LYS A 177 -13.07 -26.43 -2.83
CA LYS A 177 -12.86 -27.42 -1.76
C LYS A 177 -11.98 -26.93 -0.61
N ALA A 178 -11.12 -25.93 -0.88
CA ALA A 178 -10.23 -25.36 0.13
C ALA A 178 -10.98 -24.52 1.19
N ILE A 179 -12.26 -24.21 0.97
CA ILE A 179 -13.09 -23.47 1.92
C ILE A 179 -14.33 -24.29 2.25
N GLU A 180 -14.57 -24.56 3.53
CA GLU A 180 -15.74 -25.26 4.04
C GLU A 180 -16.60 -24.35 4.90
N THR A 181 -17.92 -24.49 4.81
CA THR A 181 -18.90 -23.79 5.65
C THR A 181 -19.86 -24.84 6.22
N PRO A 182 -19.45 -25.54 7.30
CA PRO A 182 -20.22 -26.65 7.87
C PRO A 182 -21.58 -26.18 8.44
N ASP A 183 -21.67 -24.91 8.83
CA ASP A 183 -22.87 -24.23 9.27
C ASP A 183 -22.83 -22.73 8.92
N ASP A 184 -23.86 -21.98 9.27
CA ASP A 184 -23.99 -20.56 8.94
C ASP A 184 -22.97 -19.66 9.65
N LYS A 185 -22.31 -20.13 10.70
CA LYS A 185 -21.39 -19.35 11.54
C LYS A 185 -19.94 -19.81 11.47
N THR A 186 -19.69 -20.99 10.91
CA THR A 186 -18.35 -21.57 10.88
C THR A 186 -17.80 -21.57 9.45
N ILE A 187 -16.59 -21.05 9.27
CA ILE A 187 -15.83 -21.15 8.02
C ILE A 187 -14.46 -21.74 8.31
N VAL A 188 -14.06 -22.68 7.46
CA VAL A 188 -12.79 -23.40 7.57
C VAL A 188 -12.02 -23.27 6.28
N PHE A 189 -10.77 -22.84 6.38
CA PHE A 189 -9.83 -22.78 5.25
C PHE A 189 -8.81 -23.91 5.39
N LYS A 190 -8.55 -24.63 4.29
CA LYS A 190 -7.58 -25.72 4.18
C LYS A 190 -6.54 -25.38 3.13
N LEU A 191 -5.33 -25.06 3.56
CA LEU A 191 -4.22 -24.69 2.70
C LEU A 191 -3.45 -25.96 2.30
N PRO A 192 -3.03 -26.10 1.03
CA PRO A 192 -2.15 -27.19 0.61
C PRO A 192 -0.75 -27.09 1.24
N LYS A 193 -0.29 -25.85 1.52
CA LYS A 193 0.98 -25.54 2.18
C LYS A 193 0.77 -24.46 3.23
N ALA A 194 1.54 -24.50 4.33
CA ALA A 194 1.53 -23.43 5.32
C ALA A 194 1.95 -22.11 4.67
N ASN A 195 1.30 -21.02 5.11
CA ASN A 195 1.61 -19.67 4.67
C ASN A 195 1.46 -18.70 5.85
N GLY A 196 2.55 -18.05 6.26
CA GLY A 196 2.59 -17.16 7.42
C GLY A 196 1.75 -15.88 7.25
N ASP A 197 1.53 -15.45 6.02
CA ASP A 197 0.78 -14.23 5.70
C ASP A 197 -0.68 -14.49 5.30
N PHE A 198 -1.18 -15.71 5.43
CA PHE A 198 -2.56 -16.06 5.05
C PHE A 198 -3.59 -15.17 5.76
N LEU A 199 -3.37 -14.85 7.03
CA LEU A 199 -4.26 -13.96 7.77
C LEU A 199 -4.25 -12.53 7.20
N GLN A 200 -3.13 -12.04 6.70
CA GLN A 200 -3.06 -10.73 6.02
C GLN A 200 -3.93 -10.73 4.76
N MET A 201 -3.93 -11.82 4.00
CA MET A 201 -4.76 -11.96 2.80
C MET A 201 -6.25 -11.99 3.14
N LEU A 202 -6.65 -12.59 4.27
CA LEU A 202 -8.03 -12.61 4.77
C LEU A 202 -8.49 -11.24 5.31
N ALA A 203 -7.58 -10.35 5.65
CA ALA A 203 -7.88 -8.98 6.06
C ALA A 203 -8.10 -8.02 4.86
N MET A 204 -7.71 -8.44 3.64
CA MET A 204 -7.92 -7.64 2.43
C MET A 204 -9.40 -7.61 2.03
N PRO A 205 -9.89 -6.54 1.39
CA PRO A 205 -11.27 -6.47 0.89
C PRO A 205 -11.67 -7.61 -0.04
N ALA A 206 -10.72 -8.24 -0.74
CA ALA A 206 -10.97 -9.41 -1.58
C ALA A 206 -11.57 -10.60 -0.80
N ALA A 207 -11.39 -10.66 0.53
CA ALA A 207 -11.99 -11.65 1.41
C ALA A 207 -13.38 -11.24 1.96
N ALA A 208 -13.93 -10.13 1.49
CA ALA A 208 -15.23 -9.64 1.93
C ALA A 208 -16.39 -10.54 1.45
N PRO A 209 -17.49 -10.62 2.22
CA PRO A 209 -18.68 -11.36 1.83
C PRO A 209 -19.36 -10.71 0.62
N VAL A 210 -19.98 -11.56 -0.21
CA VAL A 210 -20.95 -11.14 -1.23
C VAL A 210 -22.16 -12.05 -1.14
N ARG A 211 -23.35 -11.47 -1.25
CA ARG A 211 -24.60 -12.21 -1.26
C ARG A 211 -24.95 -12.62 -2.69
N PRO A 212 -25.11 -13.93 -3.00
CA PRO A 212 -25.29 -14.41 -4.37
C PRO A 212 -26.46 -13.77 -5.11
N ASP A 213 -27.60 -13.53 -4.43
CA ASP A 213 -28.80 -12.91 -5.02
C ASP A 213 -28.66 -11.40 -5.27
N LYS A 214 -27.60 -10.77 -4.78
CA LYS A 214 -27.27 -9.35 -4.99
C LYS A 214 -26.05 -9.17 -5.88
N ASP A 215 -25.41 -10.25 -6.30
CA ASP A 215 -24.25 -10.19 -7.18
C ASP A 215 -24.68 -9.82 -8.61
N THR A 216 -24.10 -8.77 -9.13
CA THR A 216 -24.32 -8.27 -10.50
C THR A 216 -23.11 -8.44 -11.39
N ALA A 217 -22.21 -9.35 -11.02
CA ALA A 217 -20.96 -9.69 -11.72
C ALA A 217 -20.12 -8.43 -12.01
N GLU A 218 -19.77 -8.15 -13.27
CA GLU A 218 -18.93 -7.03 -13.68
C GLU A 218 -19.46 -5.66 -13.22
N ARG A 219 -20.75 -5.55 -12.91
CA ARG A 219 -21.40 -4.30 -12.47
C ARG A 219 -21.49 -4.17 -10.96
N TYR A 220 -21.05 -5.18 -10.19
CA TYR A 220 -21.17 -5.14 -8.73
C TYR A 220 -20.51 -3.90 -8.11
N GLY A 221 -19.37 -3.44 -8.66
CA GLY A 221 -18.68 -2.23 -8.23
C GLY A 221 -19.45 -0.92 -8.44
N GLN A 222 -20.56 -0.92 -9.21
CA GLN A 222 -21.38 0.29 -9.36
C GLN A 222 -22.26 0.55 -8.13
N LYS A 223 -22.64 -0.50 -7.41
CA LYS A 223 -23.40 -0.41 -6.17
C LYS A 223 -23.19 -1.67 -5.33
N PRO A 224 -22.04 -1.82 -4.68
CA PRO A 224 -21.80 -2.93 -3.77
C PRO A 224 -22.87 -3.02 -2.70
N PHE A 225 -23.35 -4.24 -2.42
CA PHE A 225 -24.35 -4.47 -1.38
C PHE A 225 -23.66 -4.55 -0.02
N SER A 226 -24.05 -3.68 0.90
CA SER A 226 -23.25 -3.39 2.09
C SER A 226 -23.43 -4.39 3.23
N SER A 227 -22.33 -4.81 3.82
CA SER A 227 -22.23 -5.47 5.13
C SER A 227 -21.62 -4.55 6.22
N GLY A 228 -21.26 -3.33 5.85
CA GLY A 228 -20.62 -2.34 6.71
C GLY A 228 -21.55 -1.26 7.24
N PRO A 229 -21.00 -0.25 7.94
CA PRO A 229 -21.77 0.83 8.57
C PRO A 229 -22.37 1.84 7.60
N TYR A 230 -21.97 1.84 6.33
CA TYR A 230 -22.52 2.73 5.29
C TYR A 230 -22.96 1.92 4.07
N LYS A 231 -23.89 2.49 3.30
CA LYS A 231 -24.42 1.91 2.06
C LYS A 231 -24.40 2.94 0.93
N PHE A 232 -24.27 2.46 -0.30
CA PHE A 232 -24.25 3.29 -1.50
C PHE A 232 -25.61 3.91 -1.77
N VAL A 233 -25.64 5.23 -1.95
CA VAL A 233 -26.77 5.97 -2.51
C VAL A 233 -26.59 6.08 -4.02
N SER A 234 -25.44 6.61 -4.44
CA SER A 234 -25.12 6.85 -5.84
C SER A 234 -23.64 6.63 -6.13
N TYR A 235 -23.34 6.27 -7.36
CA TYR A 235 -22.02 6.31 -7.95
C TYR A 235 -22.12 6.70 -9.43
N SER A 236 -21.30 7.62 -9.85
CA SER A 236 -21.15 8.04 -11.24
C SER A 236 -19.67 7.98 -11.61
N PRO A 237 -19.26 7.10 -12.55
CA PRO A 237 -17.87 6.94 -12.94
C PRO A 237 -17.19 8.26 -13.29
N ASN A 238 -15.99 8.48 -12.77
CA ASN A 238 -15.18 9.70 -12.92
C ASN A 238 -15.83 11.01 -12.43
N LYS A 239 -16.95 10.92 -11.67
CA LYS A 239 -17.61 12.07 -11.05
C LYS A 239 -17.63 11.97 -9.54
N GLY A 240 -17.87 10.78 -8.99
CA GLY A 240 -17.87 10.54 -7.56
C GLY A 240 -18.98 9.62 -7.07
N LEU A 241 -19.13 9.53 -5.75
CA LEU A 241 -20.11 8.68 -5.09
C LEU A 241 -20.63 9.30 -3.79
N GLU A 242 -21.75 8.78 -3.31
CA GLU A 242 -22.32 9.12 -2.01
C GLU A 242 -22.66 7.85 -1.22
N LEU A 243 -22.29 7.87 0.06
CA LEU A 243 -22.69 6.87 1.05
C LEU A 243 -23.49 7.53 2.15
N VAL A 244 -24.48 6.80 2.69
CA VAL A 244 -25.21 7.16 3.91
C VAL A 244 -25.09 6.03 4.93
N ARG A 245 -25.41 6.31 6.19
CA ARG A 245 -25.44 5.27 7.22
C ARG A 245 -26.30 4.10 6.79
N ASN A 246 -25.84 2.90 7.09
CA ASN A 246 -26.61 1.68 7.01
C ASN A 246 -27.37 1.51 8.34
N ASP A 247 -28.65 1.72 8.33
CA ASP A 247 -29.56 1.62 9.49
C ASP A 247 -29.72 0.18 10.02
N LYS A 248 -29.33 -0.80 9.22
CA LYS A 248 -29.34 -2.24 9.58
C LYS A 248 -27.99 -2.74 10.11
N TRP A 249 -26.94 -1.91 10.05
CA TRP A 249 -25.65 -2.27 10.63
C TRP A 249 -25.72 -2.34 12.15
N ASN A 250 -25.38 -3.51 12.69
CA ASN A 250 -25.38 -3.75 14.13
C ASN A 250 -24.04 -3.33 14.76
N LYS A 251 -24.05 -2.20 15.48
CA LYS A 251 -22.88 -1.66 16.16
C LYS A 251 -22.28 -2.66 17.16
N ASP A 252 -23.10 -3.46 17.83
CA ASP A 252 -22.62 -4.41 18.87
C ASP A 252 -21.83 -5.57 18.27
N SER A 253 -21.99 -5.81 16.98
CA SER A 253 -21.20 -6.79 16.24
C SER A 253 -19.86 -6.24 15.70
N ASP A 254 -19.58 -4.93 15.88
CA ASP A 254 -18.42 -4.26 15.28
C ASP A 254 -17.67 -3.41 16.32
N SER A 255 -16.54 -3.91 16.78
CA SER A 255 -15.66 -3.22 17.72
C SER A 255 -14.68 -2.26 17.03
N ILE A 256 -14.66 -2.24 15.71
CA ILE A 256 -13.65 -1.54 14.89
C ILE A 256 -14.15 -0.16 14.44
N ARG A 257 -15.33 -0.09 13.83
CA ARG A 257 -15.84 1.11 13.18
C ARG A 257 -16.76 1.91 14.09
N LYS A 258 -16.52 3.21 14.16
CA LYS A 258 -17.35 4.14 14.97
C LYS A 258 -18.57 4.67 14.21
N ALA A 259 -18.49 4.72 12.88
CA ALA A 259 -19.51 5.26 11.99
C ALA A 259 -19.95 6.67 12.39
N LEU A 260 -19.01 7.62 12.49
CA LEU A 260 -19.28 8.96 13.03
C LEU A 260 -20.03 9.89 12.04
N PRO A 261 -19.64 10.05 10.74
CA PRO A 261 -20.38 10.90 9.81
C PRO A 261 -21.78 10.35 9.50
N ASP A 262 -22.74 11.21 9.17
CA ASP A 262 -24.06 10.78 8.65
C ASP A 262 -23.99 10.43 7.17
N LYS A 263 -23.16 11.17 6.46
CA LYS A 263 -22.95 11.08 5.01
C LYS A 263 -21.47 11.13 4.67
N ILE A 264 -21.09 10.41 3.63
CA ILE A 264 -19.76 10.45 3.05
C ILE A 264 -19.93 10.74 1.55
N SER A 265 -19.25 11.76 1.07
CA SER A 265 -19.24 12.09 -0.36
C SER A 265 -17.81 12.09 -0.92
N VAL A 266 -17.69 11.65 -2.16
CA VAL A 266 -16.47 11.72 -2.95
C VAL A 266 -16.76 12.51 -4.21
N THR A 267 -15.98 13.53 -4.50
CA THR A 267 -16.03 14.30 -5.74
C THR A 267 -14.74 14.09 -6.51
N LEU A 268 -14.84 13.77 -7.79
CA LEU A 268 -13.68 13.58 -8.66
C LEU A 268 -13.56 14.75 -9.63
N ILE A 269 -12.34 15.28 -9.75
CA ILE A 269 -11.98 16.36 -10.66
C ILE A 269 -10.70 15.99 -11.40
N THR A 270 -10.35 16.66 -12.49
CA THR A 270 -9.17 16.34 -13.29
C THR A 270 -7.94 17.18 -12.96
N ASN A 271 -8.12 18.33 -12.31
CA ASN A 271 -7.04 19.28 -12.05
C ASN A 271 -6.55 19.18 -10.59
N ALA A 272 -5.31 18.74 -10.40
CA ALA A 272 -4.72 18.55 -9.08
C ALA A 272 -4.46 19.90 -8.35
N ASP A 273 -4.10 20.97 -9.06
CA ASP A 273 -3.89 22.29 -8.43
C ASP A 273 -5.22 22.89 -7.94
N ASP A 274 -6.33 22.68 -8.69
CA ASP A 274 -7.67 23.05 -8.22
C ASP A 274 -8.08 22.24 -7.00
N MET A 275 -7.76 20.93 -6.97
CA MET A 275 -7.98 20.08 -5.80
C MET A 275 -7.27 20.64 -4.56
N ASP A 276 -5.98 20.95 -4.67
CA ASP A 276 -5.20 21.52 -3.57
C ASP A 276 -5.78 22.84 -3.06
N ASN A 277 -6.20 23.72 -3.98
CA ASN A 277 -6.83 24.99 -3.62
C ASN A 277 -8.15 24.82 -2.87
N ARG A 278 -9.00 23.85 -3.28
CA ARG A 278 -10.27 23.54 -2.61
C ARG A 278 -10.06 22.91 -1.23
N LEU A 279 -9.03 22.06 -1.08
CA LEU A 279 -8.64 21.52 0.23
C LEU A 279 -8.19 22.63 1.18
N ILE A 280 -7.29 23.52 0.72
CA ILE A 280 -6.78 24.64 1.53
C ILE A 280 -7.91 25.63 1.90
N LYS A 281 -8.86 25.86 0.99
CA LYS A 281 -10.03 26.70 1.25
C LYS A 281 -11.03 26.08 2.23
N GLY A 282 -11.01 24.74 2.40
CA GLY A 282 -11.91 24.01 3.30
C GLY A 282 -13.23 23.59 2.65
N ASP A 283 -13.32 23.59 1.31
CA ASP A 283 -14.47 23.09 0.58
C ASP A 283 -14.60 21.56 0.74
N TYR A 284 -13.46 20.87 0.90
CA TYR A 284 -13.31 19.42 1.14
C TYR A 284 -12.40 19.14 2.32
N ASP A 285 -12.48 17.92 2.83
CA ASP A 285 -11.77 17.51 4.03
C ASP A 285 -10.44 16.80 3.74
N LEU A 286 -10.42 15.92 2.72
CA LEU A 286 -9.28 15.07 2.38
C LEU A 286 -9.18 14.78 0.88
N ASP A 287 -7.95 14.55 0.40
CA ASP A 287 -7.70 13.84 -0.86
C ASP A 287 -7.89 12.32 -0.64
N ILE A 288 -8.89 11.72 -1.32
CA ILE A 288 -9.15 10.28 -1.22
C ILE A 288 -8.01 9.44 -1.76
N ASN A 289 -7.29 9.91 -2.76
CA ASN A 289 -6.19 9.18 -3.37
C ASN A 289 -4.91 9.24 -2.53
N ALA A 290 -4.79 10.23 -1.63
CA ALA A 290 -3.61 10.53 -0.83
C ALA A 290 -2.31 10.60 -1.67
N THR A 291 -2.43 11.16 -2.88
CA THR A 291 -1.29 11.30 -3.81
C THR A 291 -0.30 12.36 -3.37
N GLY A 292 -0.68 13.17 -2.38
CA GLY A 292 0.08 14.31 -1.89
C GLY A 292 -0.14 15.58 -2.70
N MET A 293 0.11 16.72 -2.05
CA MET A 293 -0.08 18.04 -2.66
C MET A 293 0.96 18.32 -3.75
N GLY A 294 0.52 18.96 -4.82
CA GLY A 294 1.37 19.48 -5.88
C GLY A 294 2.33 20.57 -5.37
N SER A 295 3.30 20.97 -6.20
CA SER A 295 4.37 21.88 -5.76
C SER A 295 3.85 23.22 -5.21
N ALA A 296 2.90 23.84 -5.88
CA ALA A 296 2.32 25.14 -5.45
C ALA A 296 1.45 24.98 -4.19
N GLY A 297 0.55 23.99 -4.17
CA GLY A 297 -0.31 23.69 -3.01
C GLY A 297 0.52 23.34 -1.78
N ARG A 298 1.56 22.52 -1.93
CA ARG A 298 2.50 22.14 -0.87
C ARG A 298 3.24 23.35 -0.29
N GLN A 299 3.78 24.24 -1.11
CA GLN A 299 4.47 25.43 -0.64
C GLN A 299 3.53 26.31 0.18
N LYS A 300 2.32 26.56 -0.31
CA LYS A 300 1.29 27.32 0.38
C LYS A 300 0.89 26.66 1.70
N ALA A 301 0.58 25.36 1.69
CA ALA A 301 0.17 24.63 2.87
C ALA A 301 1.26 24.61 3.96
N LEU A 302 2.52 24.38 3.59
CA LEU A 302 3.64 24.38 4.54
C LEU A 302 3.93 25.78 5.12
N LYS A 303 3.70 26.85 4.35
CA LYS A 303 3.93 28.23 4.77
C LYS A 303 2.79 28.77 5.65
N GLU A 304 1.54 28.56 5.23
CA GLU A 304 0.38 29.24 5.77
C GLU A 304 -0.51 28.33 6.65
N HIS A 305 -0.47 27.00 6.41
CA HIS A 305 -1.37 26.02 7.01
C HIS A 305 -0.63 24.78 7.55
N LYS A 306 0.58 24.98 8.05
CA LYS A 306 1.45 23.88 8.48
C LYS A 306 0.80 22.95 9.52
N ALA A 307 -0.12 23.47 10.34
CA ALA A 307 -0.89 22.70 11.31
C ALA A 307 -1.89 21.70 10.67
N ASN A 308 -2.20 21.84 9.39
CA ASN A 308 -3.12 20.99 8.64
C ASN A 308 -2.38 19.95 7.76
N VAL A 309 -1.07 19.80 7.95
CA VAL A 309 -0.23 19.02 7.04
C VAL A 309 0.49 17.92 7.79
N ASP A 310 0.47 16.73 7.21
CA ASP A 310 1.29 15.59 7.63
C ASP A 310 2.16 15.11 6.45
N ASN A 311 3.32 14.52 6.78
CA ASN A 311 4.31 14.05 5.81
C ASN A 311 4.72 12.60 6.13
N PRO A 312 3.79 11.64 6.03
CA PRO A 312 4.08 10.24 6.29
C PRO A 312 4.94 9.61 5.21
N GLN A 313 5.62 8.52 5.55
CA GLN A 313 6.11 7.56 4.57
C GLN A 313 4.92 6.81 3.95
N THR A 314 4.97 6.60 2.62
CA THR A 314 3.87 5.96 1.88
C THR A 314 4.00 4.44 1.80
N GLY A 315 5.06 3.85 2.38
CA GLY A 315 5.36 2.43 2.19
C GLY A 315 5.83 2.06 0.77
N PHE A 316 5.90 3.04 -0.14
CA PHE A 316 6.43 2.86 -1.48
C PHE A 316 7.93 3.08 -1.53
N ILE A 317 8.61 2.29 -2.38
CA ILE A 317 9.95 2.56 -2.86
C ILE A 317 9.89 3.01 -4.33
N ARG A 318 10.75 3.96 -4.69
CA ARG A 318 11.00 4.34 -6.08
C ARG A 318 12.37 3.83 -6.48
N TYR A 319 12.46 3.24 -7.67
CA TYR A 319 13.67 2.53 -8.10
C TYR A 319 13.84 2.51 -9.62
N ALA A 320 15.06 2.16 -10.07
CA ALA A 320 15.28 1.58 -11.37
C ALA A 320 15.50 0.07 -11.27
N ALA A 321 14.98 -0.69 -12.23
CA ALA A 321 15.19 -2.11 -12.41
C ALA A 321 16.05 -2.37 -13.65
N PHE A 322 16.86 -3.44 -13.62
CA PHE A 322 17.78 -3.81 -14.70
C PHE A 322 17.41 -5.15 -15.31
N PRO A 323 16.65 -5.20 -16.44
CA PRO A 323 16.26 -6.43 -17.10
C PRO A 323 17.47 -7.23 -17.61
N LYS A 324 17.68 -8.45 -17.09
CA LYS A 324 18.82 -9.30 -17.47
C LYS A 324 18.81 -9.75 -18.92
N THR A 325 17.66 -9.68 -19.58
CA THR A 325 17.49 -10.06 -20.99
C THR A 325 17.92 -8.97 -21.97
N VAL A 326 18.29 -7.78 -21.45
CA VAL A 326 18.79 -6.63 -22.22
C VAL A 326 20.29 -6.43 -21.92
N ALA A 327 21.16 -6.76 -22.87
CA ALA A 327 22.60 -6.55 -22.70
C ALA A 327 22.95 -5.06 -22.52
N PRO A 328 23.93 -4.71 -21.64
CA PRO A 328 24.81 -5.61 -20.92
C PRO A 328 24.36 -5.91 -19.46
N PHE A 329 23.06 -5.78 -19.15
CA PHE A 329 22.54 -5.96 -17.79
C PHE A 329 22.41 -7.43 -17.34
N ASP A 330 22.73 -8.40 -18.19
CA ASP A 330 23.01 -9.78 -17.83
C ASP A 330 24.25 -9.88 -16.91
N ASN A 331 25.20 -8.95 -17.05
CA ASN A 331 26.41 -8.88 -16.24
C ASN A 331 26.17 -8.00 -14.99
N GLU A 332 26.41 -8.56 -13.79
CA GLU A 332 26.23 -7.83 -12.52
C GLU A 332 27.15 -6.61 -12.36
N HIS A 333 28.36 -6.66 -12.89
CA HIS A 333 29.30 -5.54 -12.84
C HIS A 333 28.78 -4.33 -13.62
N CYS A 334 28.05 -4.55 -14.74
CA CYS A 334 27.41 -3.47 -15.46
C CYS A 334 26.26 -2.85 -14.65
N ARG A 335 25.50 -3.65 -13.88
CA ARG A 335 24.45 -3.15 -12.98
C ARG A 335 25.06 -2.37 -11.81
N LYS A 336 26.12 -2.90 -11.19
CA LYS A 336 26.87 -2.23 -10.10
C LYS A 336 27.45 -0.89 -10.55
N ALA A 337 27.98 -0.81 -11.78
CA ALA A 337 28.49 0.44 -12.34
C ALA A 337 27.40 1.54 -12.38
N VAL A 338 26.18 1.18 -12.76
CA VAL A 338 25.04 2.13 -12.73
C VAL A 338 24.71 2.58 -11.31
N ILE A 339 24.69 1.66 -10.34
CA ILE A 339 24.36 1.99 -8.94
C ILE A 339 25.43 2.94 -8.35
N TYR A 340 26.72 2.63 -8.49
CA TYR A 340 27.80 3.48 -8.00
C TYR A 340 27.90 4.82 -8.75
N GLY A 341 27.53 4.85 -10.04
CA GLY A 341 27.54 6.07 -10.85
C GLY A 341 26.35 7.02 -10.60
N ALA A 342 25.32 6.57 -9.89
CA ALA A 342 24.13 7.37 -9.63
C ALA A 342 24.35 8.44 -8.55
N ASP A 343 23.92 9.69 -8.80
CA ASP A 343 23.87 10.75 -7.78
C ASP A 343 22.51 10.67 -7.05
N HIS A 344 22.50 9.99 -5.90
CA HIS A 344 21.29 9.75 -5.12
C HIS A 344 20.65 11.05 -4.57
N THR A 345 21.45 12.09 -4.27
CA THR A 345 20.93 13.40 -3.85
C THR A 345 20.18 14.06 -5.01
N SER A 346 20.73 14.01 -6.22
CA SER A 346 20.07 14.54 -7.42
C SER A 346 18.81 13.77 -7.76
N LEU A 347 18.83 12.44 -7.62
CA LEU A 347 17.63 11.58 -7.79
C LEU A 347 16.55 11.91 -6.75
N GLN A 348 16.91 12.08 -5.48
CA GLN A 348 15.98 12.52 -4.42
C GLN A 348 15.39 13.89 -4.73
N THR A 349 16.23 14.83 -5.18
CA THR A 349 15.81 16.20 -5.54
C THR A 349 14.81 16.17 -6.71
N ALA A 350 15.08 15.39 -7.75
CA ALA A 350 14.20 15.20 -8.90
C ALA A 350 12.82 14.66 -8.50
N ARG A 351 12.77 13.88 -7.42
CA ARG A 351 11.53 13.36 -6.87
C ARG A 351 10.80 14.33 -5.92
N GLY A 352 11.34 15.50 -5.64
CA GLY A 352 10.75 16.52 -4.76
C GLY A 352 11.50 16.74 -3.45
N GLY A 353 12.71 16.21 -3.32
CA GLY A 353 13.59 16.36 -2.16
C GLY A 353 13.13 15.52 -0.94
N PRO A 354 13.75 15.71 0.23
CA PRO A 354 13.49 14.90 1.42
C PRO A 354 12.04 14.95 1.91
N GLN A 355 11.30 16.03 1.64
CA GLN A 355 9.92 16.20 2.11
C GLN A 355 8.89 15.54 1.18
N ALA A 356 9.05 15.65 -0.13
CA ALA A 356 8.06 15.15 -1.08
C ALA A 356 8.56 13.96 -1.92
N GLY A 357 9.87 13.78 -2.01
CA GLY A 357 10.49 12.61 -2.64
C GLY A 357 10.74 11.49 -1.66
N GLY A 358 10.99 11.84 -0.40
CA GLY A 358 11.26 10.91 0.70
C GLY A 358 12.74 10.74 1.02
N ASP A 359 13.05 9.77 1.85
CA ASP A 359 14.42 9.46 2.27
C ASP A 359 15.15 8.66 1.19
N ILE A 360 16.46 8.82 1.03
CA ILE A 360 17.26 8.04 0.08
C ILE A 360 17.09 6.54 0.38
N GLY A 361 16.70 5.76 -0.62
CA GLY A 361 16.55 4.31 -0.53
C GLY A 361 17.91 3.61 -0.52
N ILE A 362 18.07 2.64 0.36
CA ILE A 362 19.33 1.89 0.55
C ILE A 362 19.20 0.40 0.23
N SER A 363 17.99 -0.10 0.18
CA SER A 363 17.63 -1.48 -0.19
C SER A 363 16.20 -1.53 -0.68
N MET A 364 15.76 -2.67 -1.20
CA MET A 364 14.41 -2.78 -1.76
C MET A 364 13.31 -2.86 -0.69
N LEU A 365 13.54 -3.45 0.48
CA LEU A 365 12.55 -3.39 1.55
C LEU A 365 12.48 -1.97 2.13
N PRO A 366 11.31 -1.32 2.17
CA PRO A 366 11.13 -0.02 2.82
C PRO A 366 10.93 -0.15 4.33
N PRO A 367 11.10 0.94 5.11
CA PRO A 367 10.99 0.93 6.58
C PRO A 367 9.67 0.38 7.15
N ALA A 368 8.57 0.49 6.41
CA ALA A 368 7.26 -0.01 6.83
C ALA A 368 7.10 -1.54 6.71
N VAL A 369 8.04 -2.22 6.02
CA VAL A 369 7.97 -3.68 5.79
C VAL A 369 8.88 -4.41 6.76
N LYS A 370 8.35 -5.42 7.43
CA LYS A 370 9.13 -6.26 8.35
C LYS A 370 10.31 -6.92 7.63
N GLY A 371 11.50 -6.81 8.21
CA GLY A 371 12.76 -7.26 7.59
C GLY A 371 13.60 -6.11 7.02
N PHE A 372 13.10 -4.86 7.05
CA PHE A 372 13.93 -3.70 6.75
C PHE A 372 15.12 -3.59 7.73
N ASP A 373 16.30 -3.34 7.20
CA ASP A 373 17.53 -3.15 7.99
C ASP A 373 18.11 -1.75 7.69
N PRO A 374 17.99 -0.78 8.61
CA PRO A 374 18.50 0.57 8.41
C PRO A 374 20.05 0.63 8.37
N GLY A 375 20.73 -0.43 8.80
CA GLY A 375 22.18 -0.57 8.77
C GLY A 375 22.74 -1.19 7.49
N TYR A 376 21.88 -1.78 6.65
CA TYR A 376 22.29 -2.45 5.42
C TYR A 376 22.25 -1.48 4.23
N ASP A 377 23.39 -0.92 3.87
CA ASP A 377 23.60 -0.04 2.70
C ASP A 377 24.82 -0.52 1.91
N PRO A 378 24.65 -1.56 1.05
CA PRO A 378 25.78 -2.24 0.41
C PRO A 378 26.55 -1.37 -0.61
N TYR A 379 25.94 -0.28 -1.05
CA TYR A 379 26.52 0.62 -2.06
C TYR A 379 26.78 2.04 -1.55
N ASN A 380 26.69 2.27 -0.22
CA ASN A 380 26.86 3.60 0.43
C ASN A 380 25.92 4.69 -0.12
N MET A 381 24.72 4.30 -0.53
CA MET A 381 23.74 5.20 -1.19
C MET A 381 23.32 6.37 -0.30
N LYS A 382 23.29 6.20 1.03
CA LYS A 382 22.99 7.28 2.01
C LYS A 382 23.93 8.49 1.90
N GLN A 383 25.16 8.31 1.40
CA GLN A 383 26.08 9.43 1.21
C GLN A 383 25.60 10.40 0.12
N GLY A 384 24.68 9.97 -0.72
CA GLY A 384 24.01 10.79 -1.73
C GLY A 384 24.85 11.10 -2.96
N LYS A 385 26.16 10.87 -2.94
CA LYS A 385 27.09 11.18 -4.04
C LYS A 385 27.49 9.93 -4.81
N PRO A 386 27.76 10.05 -6.14
CA PRO A 386 28.27 8.94 -6.92
C PRO A 386 29.70 8.58 -6.50
N ASP A 387 30.00 7.29 -6.49
CA ASP A 387 31.37 6.77 -6.42
C ASP A 387 31.88 6.49 -7.85
N VAL A 388 32.36 7.56 -8.52
CA VAL A 388 32.82 7.49 -9.91
C VAL A 388 34.02 6.53 -10.07
N ALA A 389 34.88 6.44 -9.07
CA ALA A 389 36.03 5.55 -9.12
C ALA A 389 35.58 4.09 -9.13
N LYS A 390 34.71 3.72 -8.19
CA LYS A 390 34.11 2.39 -8.10
C LYS A 390 33.28 2.04 -9.34
N ALA A 391 32.48 2.99 -9.83
CA ALA A 391 31.69 2.80 -11.05
C ALA A 391 32.57 2.46 -12.27
N LYS A 392 33.72 3.11 -12.42
CA LYS A 392 34.69 2.82 -13.50
C LYS A 392 35.41 1.48 -13.31
N GLU A 393 35.71 1.07 -12.07
CA GLU A 393 36.20 -0.28 -11.79
C GLU A 393 35.20 -1.35 -12.23
N GLU A 394 33.93 -1.15 -11.90
CA GLU A 394 32.84 -2.05 -12.29
C GLU A 394 32.62 -2.07 -13.82
N LEU A 395 32.72 -0.92 -14.50
CA LEU A 395 32.68 -0.87 -15.97
C LEU A 395 33.82 -1.68 -16.61
N LYS A 396 35.04 -1.60 -16.04
CA LYS A 396 36.16 -2.41 -16.50
C LYS A 396 35.92 -3.90 -16.28
N ALA A 397 35.42 -4.28 -15.12
CA ALA A 397 35.07 -5.68 -14.80
C ALA A 397 33.93 -6.19 -15.67
N CYS A 398 32.99 -5.33 -16.03
CA CYS A 398 31.92 -5.60 -17.00
C CYS A 398 32.41 -5.78 -18.45
N GLY A 399 33.70 -5.48 -18.76
CA GLY A 399 34.22 -5.48 -20.12
C GLY A 399 33.80 -4.25 -20.95
N LYS A 400 33.40 -3.17 -20.29
CA LYS A 400 32.96 -1.92 -20.93
C LYS A 400 33.68 -0.69 -20.33
N PRO A 401 35.03 -0.63 -20.37
CA PRO A 401 35.79 0.41 -19.68
C PRO A 401 35.43 1.84 -20.12
N GLU A 402 34.99 2.00 -21.39
CA GLU A 402 34.56 3.28 -21.96
C GLU A 402 33.05 3.57 -21.78
N GLY A 403 32.34 2.68 -21.08
CA GLY A 403 30.89 2.73 -20.95
C GLY A 403 30.13 1.98 -22.05
N PHE A 404 28.81 2.19 -22.11
CA PHE A 404 27.92 1.54 -23.05
C PHE A 404 26.66 2.38 -23.33
N LYS A 405 25.90 1.97 -24.35
CA LYS A 405 24.59 2.58 -24.65
C LYS A 405 23.47 1.76 -24.06
N THR A 406 22.41 2.45 -23.58
CA THR A 406 21.19 1.81 -23.07
C THR A 406 19.98 2.74 -23.21
N THR A 407 18.78 2.22 -22.94
CA THR A 407 17.55 3.02 -22.91
C THR A 407 16.89 2.96 -21.53
N ILE A 408 16.52 4.15 -21.03
CA ILE A 408 15.71 4.32 -19.82
C ILE A 408 14.24 4.42 -20.23
N ALA A 409 13.41 3.46 -19.82
CA ALA A 409 11.97 3.51 -20.00
C ALA A 409 11.31 4.24 -18.85
N VAL A 410 10.44 5.24 -19.15
CA VAL A 410 9.77 6.06 -18.15
C VAL A 410 8.38 6.49 -18.60
N ARG A 411 7.42 6.57 -17.65
CA ARG A 411 6.06 7.02 -17.92
C ARG A 411 6.01 8.53 -18.21
N ASN A 412 5.39 8.92 -19.34
CA ASN A 412 5.30 10.32 -19.76
C ASN A 412 4.34 11.17 -18.89
N ASN A 413 3.36 10.55 -18.26
CA ASN A 413 2.35 11.19 -17.41
C ASN A 413 2.76 11.29 -15.92
N LYS A 414 4.00 10.95 -15.57
CA LYS A 414 4.57 11.04 -14.22
C LYS A 414 5.80 11.95 -14.22
N MET A 415 5.58 13.26 -14.07
CA MET A 415 6.63 14.26 -14.21
C MET A 415 7.84 14.03 -13.30
N GLN A 416 7.62 13.55 -12.06
CA GLN A 416 8.72 13.19 -11.16
C GLN A 416 9.56 12.01 -11.66
N GLU A 417 8.95 11.04 -12.35
CA GLU A 417 9.69 9.92 -12.94
C GLU A 417 10.52 10.40 -14.14
N VAL A 418 9.97 11.29 -14.97
CA VAL A 418 10.71 11.92 -16.08
C VAL A 418 11.92 12.70 -15.57
N ALA A 419 11.73 13.55 -14.55
CA ALA A 419 12.83 14.29 -13.92
C ALA A 419 13.88 13.35 -13.31
N THR A 420 13.44 12.22 -12.74
CA THR A 420 14.36 11.18 -12.19
C THR A 420 15.17 10.53 -13.32
N ALA A 421 14.54 10.22 -14.48
CA ALA A 421 15.23 9.68 -15.64
C ALA A 421 16.30 10.65 -16.18
N GLU A 422 15.96 11.93 -16.28
CA GLU A 422 16.87 12.98 -16.72
C GLU A 422 18.06 13.17 -15.76
N SER A 423 17.80 13.10 -14.44
CA SER A 423 18.84 13.14 -13.41
C SER A 423 19.77 11.92 -13.48
N LEU A 424 19.21 10.71 -13.64
CA LEU A 424 19.98 9.48 -13.79
C LEU A 424 20.83 9.50 -15.08
N GLN A 425 20.26 9.92 -16.20
CA GLN A 425 20.95 10.09 -17.48
C GLN A 425 22.19 10.99 -17.32
N ALA A 426 22.02 12.13 -16.64
CA ALA A 426 23.12 13.07 -16.39
C ALA A 426 24.24 12.44 -15.54
N SER A 427 23.90 11.70 -14.49
CA SER A 427 24.86 10.99 -13.64
C SER A 427 25.62 9.92 -14.43
N LEU A 428 24.92 9.13 -15.23
CA LEU A 428 25.51 8.03 -16.01
C LEU A 428 26.45 8.52 -17.11
N LYS A 429 26.16 9.67 -17.70
CA LYS A 429 27.02 10.30 -18.71
C LYS A 429 28.42 10.59 -18.17
N ALA A 430 28.53 10.92 -16.87
CA ALA A 430 29.83 11.23 -16.22
C ALA A 430 30.76 10.02 -16.13
N ILE A 431 30.24 8.80 -16.28
CA ILE A 431 30.99 7.54 -16.26
C ILE A 431 31.03 6.86 -17.64
N GLY A 432 30.59 7.53 -18.71
CA GLY A 432 30.63 7.02 -20.09
C GLY A 432 29.40 6.21 -20.51
N ILE A 433 28.37 6.07 -19.69
CA ILE A 433 27.13 5.40 -20.08
C ILE A 433 26.21 6.39 -20.80
N ASP A 434 25.92 6.13 -22.08
CA ASP A 434 24.98 6.89 -22.93
C ASP A 434 23.58 6.28 -22.83
N ALA A 435 22.78 6.83 -21.90
CA ALA A 435 21.42 6.38 -21.63
C ALA A 435 20.40 7.28 -22.36
N GLN A 436 19.68 6.73 -23.34
CA GLN A 436 18.58 7.42 -24.02
C GLN A 436 17.29 7.28 -23.21
N ILE A 437 16.42 8.31 -23.19
CA ILE A 437 15.14 8.26 -22.47
C ILE A 437 14.01 8.01 -23.46
N ASP A 438 13.29 6.90 -23.28
CA ASP A 438 12.04 6.61 -23.98
C ASP A 438 10.85 6.83 -23.04
N LYS A 439 9.97 7.78 -23.44
CA LYS A 439 8.80 8.20 -22.67
C LYS A 439 7.55 7.53 -23.23
N TYR A 440 6.94 6.62 -22.48
CA TYR A 440 5.75 5.89 -22.89
C TYR A 440 4.50 6.30 -22.10
N ASP A 441 3.31 5.99 -22.63
CA ASP A 441 2.03 6.23 -21.95
C ASP A 441 1.90 5.28 -20.74
N GLY A 442 1.80 5.86 -19.53
CA GLY A 442 1.70 5.12 -18.29
C GLY A 442 0.48 4.18 -18.21
N ALA A 443 -0.60 4.45 -18.94
CA ALA A 443 -1.76 3.58 -19.03
C ALA A 443 -1.44 2.25 -19.74
N GLN A 444 -0.37 2.22 -20.54
CA GLN A 444 0.07 1.04 -21.29
C GLN A 444 1.21 0.26 -20.61
N SER A 445 1.55 0.59 -19.36
CA SER A 445 2.68 -0.02 -18.62
C SER A 445 2.66 -1.54 -18.65
N THR A 446 1.50 -2.17 -18.50
CA THR A 446 1.31 -3.63 -18.52
C THR A 446 1.87 -4.28 -19.78
N GLY A 447 1.64 -3.68 -20.94
CA GLY A 447 2.12 -4.20 -22.24
C GLY A 447 3.50 -3.69 -22.63
N ILE A 448 3.94 -2.54 -22.11
CA ILE A 448 5.20 -1.92 -22.52
C ILE A 448 6.37 -2.42 -21.67
N ILE A 449 6.34 -2.20 -20.36
CA ILE A 449 7.40 -2.63 -19.44
C ILE A 449 7.05 -3.93 -18.73
N GLY A 450 5.78 -4.27 -18.60
CA GLY A 450 5.30 -5.53 -18.05
C GLY A 450 5.31 -6.70 -19.05
N SER A 451 5.82 -6.51 -20.28
CA SER A 451 6.08 -7.56 -21.24
C SER A 451 7.58 -7.76 -21.44
N PRO A 452 8.18 -8.85 -20.92
CA PRO A 452 9.61 -9.14 -21.11
C PRO A 452 10.05 -9.14 -22.57
N GLU A 453 9.22 -9.66 -23.49
CA GLU A 453 9.48 -9.65 -24.92
C GLU A 453 9.61 -8.22 -25.46
N ASN A 454 8.66 -7.33 -25.12
CA ASN A 454 8.70 -5.93 -25.55
C ASN A 454 9.89 -5.18 -24.93
N VAL A 455 10.20 -5.41 -23.65
CA VAL A 455 11.36 -4.83 -22.96
C VAL A 455 12.64 -5.16 -23.69
N LYS A 456 12.83 -6.44 -24.06
CA LYS A 456 13.97 -6.91 -24.85
C LYS A 456 14.00 -6.29 -26.26
N ALA A 457 12.88 -6.29 -26.97
CA ALA A 457 12.78 -5.75 -28.32
C ALA A 457 13.07 -4.25 -28.39
N LYS A 458 12.69 -3.49 -27.36
CA LYS A 458 12.93 -2.05 -27.23
C LYS A 458 14.30 -1.69 -26.63
N GLY A 459 15.04 -2.68 -26.12
CA GLY A 459 16.33 -2.45 -25.47
C GLY A 459 16.22 -1.63 -24.17
N TYR A 460 15.14 -1.78 -23.42
CA TYR A 460 14.92 -1.10 -22.15
C TYR A 460 15.81 -1.70 -21.06
N GLY A 461 17.07 -1.26 -20.98
CA GLY A 461 18.03 -1.75 -20.00
C GLY A 461 17.81 -1.16 -18.60
N ILE A 462 17.10 -0.03 -18.51
CA ILE A 462 16.77 0.62 -17.24
C ILE A 462 15.28 0.96 -17.25
N ILE A 463 14.53 0.45 -16.27
CA ILE A 463 13.09 0.71 -16.12
C ILE A 463 12.87 1.49 -14.84
N ILE A 464 12.38 2.74 -14.93
CA ILE A 464 12.02 3.56 -13.76
C ILE A 464 10.60 3.25 -13.33
N MET A 465 10.46 2.83 -12.06
CA MET A 465 9.18 2.44 -11.47
C MET A 465 9.14 2.68 -9.96
N GLY A 466 8.07 2.24 -9.34
CA GLY A 466 7.89 2.20 -7.91
C GLY A 466 7.00 1.03 -7.51
N TRP A 467 7.16 0.57 -6.30
CA TRP A 467 6.42 -0.54 -5.74
C TRP A 467 5.98 -0.25 -4.30
N GLY A 468 4.80 -0.69 -3.94
CA GLY A 468 4.27 -0.64 -2.58
C GLY A 468 3.71 -2.00 -2.17
N SER A 469 3.69 -2.28 -0.88
CA SER A 469 3.22 -3.55 -0.35
C SER A 469 1.71 -3.70 -0.46
N ASP A 470 1.25 -4.89 -0.81
CA ASP A 470 -0.17 -5.24 -0.72
C ASP A 470 -0.60 -5.49 0.74
N PHE A 471 0.33 -6.01 1.55
CA PHE A 471 0.21 -6.16 3.00
C PHE A 471 1.63 -6.06 3.63
N PRO A 472 1.76 -5.68 4.91
CA PRO A 472 3.03 -5.23 5.49
C PRO A 472 3.97 -6.40 5.83
N SER A 473 4.27 -7.24 4.86
CA SER A 473 5.26 -8.33 4.96
C SER A 473 6.17 -8.38 3.74
N GLY A 474 7.29 -9.09 3.89
CA GLY A 474 8.19 -9.34 2.78
C GLY A 474 7.54 -10.15 1.66
N GLN A 475 6.55 -11.02 1.94
CA GLN A 475 5.78 -11.71 0.91
C GLN A 475 5.00 -10.69 0.07
N GLY A 476 4.19 -9.86 0.70
CA GLY A 476 3.36 -8.87 0.03
C GLY A 476 4.17 -7.77 -0.69
N PHE A 477 5.45 -7.63 -0.35
CA PHE A 477 6.32 -6.61 -0.95
C PHE A 477 7.32 -7.18 -1.95
N LEU A 478 8.19 -8.10 -1.50
CA LEU A 478 9.39 -8.47 -2.28
C LEU A 478 9.14 -9.62 -3.25
N GLN A 479 8.22 -10.55 -2.91
CA GLN A 479 7.95 -11.72 -3.73
C GLN A 479 7.49 -11.38 -5.15
N PRO A 480 6.52 -10.46 -5.39
CA PRO A 480 6.08 -10.13 -6.74
C PRO A 480 7.16 -9.55 -7.65
N ILE A 481 8.18 -8.91 -7.06
CA ILE A 481 9.23 -8.22 -7.81
C ILE A 481 10.55 -8.98 -7.89
N ALA A 482 10.76 -10.02 -7.08
CA ALA A 482 12.05 -10.70 -6.99
C ALA A 482 12.02 -12.24 -7.02
N ASP A 483 10.83 -12.86 -6.95
CA ASP A 483 10.67 -14.31 -7.09
C ASP A 483 10.48 -14.68 -8.57
N GLY A 484 11.32 -15.56 -9.09
CA GLY A 484 11.27 -15.99 -10.48
C GLY A 484 9.96 -16.63 -10.92
N ARG A 485 9.20 -17.18 -9.98
CA ARG A 485 7.88 -17.80 -10.23
C ARG A 485 6.78 -16.76 -10.50
N PHE A 486 7.04 -15.49 -10.20
CA PHE A 486 6.14 -14.37 -10.49
C PHE A 486 6.40 -13.71 -11.86
N ILE A 487 7.39 -14.16 -12.61
CA ILE A 487 7.64 -13.66 -13.97
C ILE A 487 6.45 -14.03 -14.87
N GLN A 488 5.88 -13.02 -15.50
CA GLN A 488 4.72 -13.14 -16.39
C GLN A 488 5.05 -12.59 -17.78
N GLN A 489 4.35 -13.10 -18.81
CA GLN A 489 4.50 -12.60 -20.20
C GLN A 489 3.84 -11.23 -20.40
N SER A 490 2.89 -10.87 -19.55
CA SER A 490 2.21 -9.57 -19.56
C SER A 490 1.87 -9.19 -18.12
N GLY A 491 2.04 -7.91 -17.76
CA GLY A 491 1.83 -7.44 -16.39
C GLY A 491 2.92 -7.89 -15.40
N ASN A 492 4.08 -8.31 -15.92
CA ASN A 492 5.23 -8.71 -15.11
C ASN A 492 5.68 -7.54 -14.22
N GLN A 493 5.81 -7.79 -12.90
CA GLN A 493 6.35 -6.82 -11.94
C GLN A 493 7.81 -7.13 -11.57
N ASN A 494 8.28 -8.36 -11.83
CA ASN A 494 9.67 -8.72 -11.70
C ASN A 494 10.44 -8.23 -12.95
N TYR A 495 10.60 -6.90 -13.07
CA TYR A 495 11.21 -6.28 -14.25
C TYR A 495 12.64 -6.75 -14.55
N PRO A 496 13.49 -7.07 -13.55
CA PRO A 496 14.80 -7.67 -13.80
C PRO A 496 14.73 -9.06 -14.41
N GLU A 497 13.57 -9.70 -14.39
CA GLU A 497 13.40 -11.13 -14.69
C GLU A 497 14.30 -11.99 -13.78
N LEU A 498 14.43 -11.56 -12.52
CA LEU A 498 15.21 -12.25 -11.49
C LEU A 498 14.61 -13.62 -11.23
N ASN A 499 15.38 -14.66 -11.50
CA ASN A 499 15.03 -16.05 -11.19
C ASN A 499 16.29 -16.74 -10.68
N ASP A 500 16.60 -16.48 -9.41
CA ASP A 500 17.73 -17.06 -8.69
C ASP A 500 17.21 -18.15 -7.75
N PRO A 501 17.69 -19.41 -7.88
CA PRO A 501 17.25 -20.51 -7.00
C PRO A 501 17.47 -20.22 -5.51
N ALA A 502 18.54 -19.50 -5.13
CA ALA A 502 18.82 -19.18 -3.73
C ALA A 502 17.85 -18.12 -3.18
N VAL A 503 17.46 -17.15 -4.01
CA VAL A 503 16.42 -16.16 -3.68
C VAL A 503 15.07 -16.86 -3.55
N ASN A 504 14.69 -17.66 -4.55
CA ASN A 504 13.41 -18.39 -4.56
C ASN A 504 13.27 -19.34 -3.34
N LYS A 505 14.37 -20.04 -2.98
CA LYS A 505 14.39 -20.91 -1.79
C LYS A 505 14.19 -20.10 -0.50
N THR A 506 14.83 -18.93 -0.38
CA THR A 506 14.66 -18.08 0.81
C THR A 506 13.21 -17.59 0.92
N PHE A 507 12.54 -17.30 -0.20
CA PHE A 507 11.10 -17.01 -0.18
C PHE A 507 10.27 -18.20 0.29
N ASP A 508 10.57 -19.44 -0.15
CA ASP A 508 9.83 -20.61 0.32
C ASP A 508 9.95 -20.80 1.84
N GLU A 509 11.15 -20.61 2.38
CA GLU A 509 11.41 -20.69 3.82
C GLU A 509 10.68 -19.58 4.59
N ALA A 510 10.72 -18.34 4.08
CA ALA A 510 10.06 -17.19 4.69
C ALA A 510 8.52 -17.29 4.69
N ILE A 511 7.94 -17.77 3.58
CA ILE A 511 6.49 -17.92 3.42
C ILE A 511 5.96 -19.02 4.34
N ALA A 512 6.72 -20.09 4.53
CA ALA A 512 6.34 -21.20 5.42
C ALA A 512 6.48 -20.86 6.91
N GLU A 513 7.28 -19.84 7.26
CA GLU A 513 7.49 -19.42 8.64
C GLU A 513 6.28 -18.60 9.13
N THR A 514 5.73 -18.99 10.27
CA THR A 514 4.56 -18.35 10.89
C THR A 514 4.90 -17.41 12.03
N ASP A 515 6.14 -17.44 12.50
CA ASP A 515 6.67 -16.44 13.44
C ASP A 515 7.10 -15.20 12.66
N VAL A 516 6.43 -14.08 12.89
CA VAL A 516 6.60 -12.83 12.15
C VAL A 516 8.04 -12.29 12.22
N GLU A 517 8.72 -12.47 13.37
CA GLU A 517 10.09 -11.99 13.55
C GLU A 517 11.09 -12.86 12.77
N LYS A 518 10.90 -14.18 12.78
CA LYS A 518 11.74 -15.09 12.00
C LYS A 518 11.49 -14.93 10.50
N ALA A 519 10.24 -14.83 10.08
CA ALA A 519 9.89 -14.54 8.69
C ALA A 519 10.53 -13.22 8.23
N GLY A 520 10.47 -12.17 9.06
CA GLY A 520 11.13 -10.89 8.80
C GLY A 520 12.63 -11.02 8.56
N LYS A 521 13.35 -11.85 9.33
CA LYS A 521 14.79 -12.11 9.12
C LYS A 521 15.05 -12.83 7.80
N LEU A 522 14.19 -13.78 7.42
CA LEU A 522 14.32 -14.46 6.12
C LEU A 522 14.05 -13.51 4.94
N TYR A 523 13.06 -12.61 5.06
CA TYR A 523 12.84 -11.57 4.05
C TYR A 523 13.98 -10.55 4.00
N GLN A 524 14.61 -10.22 5.15
CA GLN A 524 15.84 -9.42 5.16
C GLN A 524 16.95 -10.13 4.39
N GLU A 525 17.12 -11.44 4.57
CA GLU A 525 18.11 -12.24 3.84
C GLU A 525 17.80 -12.27 2.33
N ALA A 526 16.53 -12.47 1.94
CA ALA A 526 16.13 -12.38 0.54
C ALA A 526 16.46 -11.01 -0.05
N ASN A 527 16.13 -9.92 0.68
CA ASN A 527 16.48 -8.56 0.26
C ASN A 527 17.99 -8.35 0.07
N LYS A 528 18.83 -8.89 0.97
CA LYS A 528 20.29 -8.85 0.81
C LYS A 528 20.73 -9.54 -0.48
N LYS A 529 20.26 -10.75 -0.75
CA LYS A 529 20.58 -11.47 -2.00
C LYS A 529 20.14 -10.70 -3.26
N VAL A 530 18.97 -10.05 -3.22
CA VAL A 530 18.49 -9.20 -4.32
C VAL A 530 19.42 -8.00 -4.53
N MET A 531 19.84 -7.33 -3.46
CA MET A 531 20.73 -6.16 -3.54
C MET A 531 22.15 -6.56 -3.92
N ASP A 532 22.69 -7.67 -3.41
CA ASP A 532 24.04 -8.16 -3.75
C ASP A 532 24.17 -8.46 -5.25
N GLY A 533 23.08 -8.94 -5.89
CA GLY A 533 23.00 -9.11 -7.33
C GLY A 533 22.81 -7.82 -8.13
N ALA A 534 22.70 -6.68 -7.48
CA ALA A 534 22.51 -5.36 -8.12
C ALA A 534 21.31 -5.28 -9.07
N TRP A 535 20.22 -6.01 -8.79
CA TRP A 535 19.05 -6.07 -9.69
C TRP A 535 18.23 -4.78 -9.73
N TYR A 536 18.38 -3.97 -8.69
CA TYR A 536 17.63 -2.72 -8.50
C TYR A 536 18.56 -1.59 -8.04
N LEU A 537 18.24 -0.38 -8.44
CA LEU A 537 18.77 0.86 -7.90
C LEU A 537 17.65 1.58 -7.13
N PRO A 538 17.60 1.47 -5.80
CA PRO A 538 16.68 2.25 -4.97
C PRO A 538 16.91 3.75 -5.14
N PHE A 539 15.83 4.54 -5.26
CA PHE A 539 15.92 6.01 -5.29
C PHE A 539 15.53 6.59 -3.94
N THR A 540 14.24 6.41 -3.58
CA THR A 540 13.71 6.97 -2.34
C THR A 540 12.67 6.05 -1.72
N TYR A 541 12.63 6.01 -0.39
CA TYR A 541 11.46 5.61 0.37
C TYR A 541 10.51 6.79 0.40
N GLU A 542 9.42 6.69 -0.34
CA GLU A 542 8.57 7.82 -0.69
C GLU A 542 7.86 8.42 0.52
N LYS A 543 7.77 9.74 0.54
CA LYS A 543 6.94 10.53 1.44
C LYS A 543 5.99 11.41 0.63
N ASN A 544 4.82 11.66 1.17
CA ASN A 544 3.84 12.58 0.58
C ASN A 544 3.41 13.64 1.59
N ILE A 545 3.24 14.86 1.13
CA ILE A 545 2.59 15.92 1.90
C ILE A 545 1.09 15.78 1.71
N ILE A 546 0.39 15.36 2.76
CA ILE A 546 -1.05 15.15 2.75
C ILE A 546 -1.76 16.18 3.63
N TRP A 547 -2.97 16.58 3.20
CA TRP A 547 -3.80 17.57 3.87
C TRP A 547 -4.80 16.91 4.81
N ARG A 548 -5.06 17.53 5.96
CA ARG A 548 -6.19 17.25 6.85
C ARG A 548 -6.94 18.53 7.18
N SER A 549 -8.24 18.53 6.95
CA SER A 549 -9.11 19.65 7.33
C SER A 549 -9.15 19.81 8.86
N SER A 550 -9.20 21.05 9.34
CA SER A 550 -9.42 21.36 10.75
C SER A 550 -10.79 20.92 11.28
N ARG A 551 -11.73 20.60 10.37
CA ARG A 551 -13.05 20.03 10.69
C ARG A 551 -12.98 18.56 11.12
N LEU A 552 -11.92 17.85 10.76
CA LEU A 552 -11.82 16.42 11.02
C LEU A 552 -11.54 16.10 12.49
N THR A 553 -12.04 14.95 12.92
CA THR A 553 -11.76 14.32 14.21
C THR A 553 -11.23 12.91 14.00
N ASN A 554 -10.52 12.37 15.00
CA ASN A 554 -9.90 11.04 14.99
C ASN A 554 -8.92 10.83 13.82
N VAL A 555 -8.16 11.86 13.46
CA VAL A 555 -7.24 11.82 12.33
C VAL A 555 -5.91 11.22 12.77
N TYR A 556 -5.46 10.18 12.10
CA TYR A 556 -4.13 9.60 12.23
C TYR A 556 -3.75 8.83 10.96
N THR A 557 -2.46 8.76 10.66
CA THR A 557 -1.94 7.93 9.57
C THR A 557 -1.73 6.51 10.06
N ALA A 558 -2.00 5.54 9.19
CA ALA A 558 -1.87 4.11 9.47
C ALA A 558 -0.91 3.45 8.47
N ASP A 559 0.07 2.71 8.96
CA ASP A 559 1.10 2.10 8.11
C ASP A 559 0.51 0.99 7.22
N ILE A 560 -0.53 0.28 7.70
CA ILE A 560 -1.26 -0.71 6.90
C ILE A 560 -1.90 -0.10 5.65
N TYR A 561 -2.24 1.18 5.67
CA TYR A 561 -2.80 1.93 4.53
C TYR A 561 -1.72 2.78 3.83
N ASN A 562 -0.47 2.36 3.93
CA ASN A 562 0.65 3.03 3.27
C ASN A 562 0.72 4.53 3.61
N GLY A 563 0.64 4.85 4.91
CA GLY A 563 0.73 6.22 5.44
C GLY A 563 -0.49 7.10 5.18
N ARG A 564 -1.60 6.57 4.64
CA ARG A 564 -2.88 7.28 4.54
C ARG A 564 -3.52 7.43 5.90
N TYR A 565 -4.43 8.40 6.03
CA TYR A 565 -5.30 8.45 7.20
C TYR A 565 -6.23 7.24 7.22
N ASP A 566 -6.52 6.70 8.41
CA ASP A 566 -7.52 5.65 8.57
C ASP A 566 -8.92 6.24 8.33
N TYR A 567 -9.49 6.02 7.13
CA TYR A 567 -10.74 6.64 6.72
C TYR A 567 -11.92 6.21 7.61
N ALA A 568 -11.98 4.94 7.99
CA ALA A 568 -13.10 4.41 8.78
C ALA A 568 -13.17 4.95 10.21
N SER A 569 -12.09 5.59 10.70
CA SER A 569 -12.04 6.22 12.01
C SER A 569 -12.47 7.70 12.00
N LEU A 570 -12.51 8.34 10.84
CA LEU A 570 -12.75 9.78 10.72
C LEU A 570 -14.16 10.19 11.16
N GLY A 571 -14.23 11.35 11.80
CA GLY A 571 -15.45 12.08 12.07
C GLY A 571 -15.30 13.56 11.69
N VAL A 572 -16.36 14.32 11.78
CA VAL A 572 -16.38 15.77 11.58
C VAL A 572 -16.89 16.50 12.81
N LYS A 573 -16.40 17.73 13.04
CA LYS A 573 -16.79 18.58 14.18
C LYS A 573 -18.23 19.05 14.07
#